data_9ea60420dbea9b132fc0b2a688ac2017
#
_entry.id   9ea60420dbea9b132fc0b2a688ac2017
#
_cell.length_a   1.000
_cell.length_b   1.000
_cell.length_c   1.000
_cell.angle_alpha   90.00
_cell.angle_beta   90.00
_cell.angle_gamma   90.00
#
_symmetry.space_group_name_H-M   'P 1'
#
loop_
_entity.id
_entity.type
_entity.pdbx_description
1 polymer ?
#
loop_
_entity_poly.entity_id
_entity_poly.type
_entity_poly.pdbx_seq_one_letter_code
_entity_poly.pdbx_strand_id
1 'polypeptide(L)'
;EGIAIFSANREKLYANTHFIQYLNIILDEPTFKVEKLLEQPDFKELNEFLQKNTPVNPNTTNIPVYQNKISKGGKHFAVKLLIFTDNSFEITLNNISDNEKNRLLKQEMTNNIAHELRTPVSSIRGYIETLLEQPHITPDKQHFFLERTHSQIVRLSDLIRDIALITKTEEASELFDKERVNVHNTLQEVIDDLHDPIIAHGINVRNEINPQTVIEGNKTLVYAIFRNLIENSINYAGDNISIGVNNYMEDNEFYYFSYYDTGQGIEENHLN
;
A
#
# COMPACT_ATOMS: atom_id res chain seq x y z
N GLU A 1 10.50 1.53 20.89
CA GLU A 1 10.60 0.28 21.67
C GLU A 1 10.35 0.55 23.16
N GLY A 2 9.38 -0.16 23.74
CA GLY A 2 9.08 -0.14 25.16
C GLY A 2 9.81 -1.29 25.87
N ILE A 3 10.57 -1.01 26.91
CA ILE A 3 11.35 -2.01 27.65
C ILE A 3 11.03 -1.91 29.12
N ALA A 4 10.76 -3.07 29.76
CA ALA A 4 10.69 -3.19 31.20
C ALA A 4 11.48 -4.40 31.68
N ILE A 5 12.21 -4.25 32.80
CA ILE A 5 13.01 -5.29 33.45
C ILE A 5 12.40 -5.57 34.83
N PHE A 6 12.26 -6.84 35.15
CA PHE A 6 11.69 -7.33 36.40
C PHE A 6 12.71 -8.22 37.14
N SER A 7 12.64 -8.19 38.45
CA SER A 7 13.34 -9.17 39.27
C SER A 7 12.75 -10.57 39.17
N ALA A 8 13.44 -11.58 39.70
CA ALA A 8 12.91 -12.95 39.83
C ALA A 8 11.55 -13.00 40.59
N ASN A 9 11.33 -12.06 41.50
CA ASN A 9 10.08 -11.93 42.28
C ASN A 9 9.00 -11.11 41.56
N ARG A 10 9.18 -10.79 40.25
CA ARG A 10 8.26 -10.01 39.41
C ARG A 10 8.11 -8.54 39.83
N GLU A 11 9.03 -8.00 40.62
CA GLU A 11 9.08 -6.59 40.96
C GLU A 11 9.75 -5.80 39.86
N LYS A 12 9.21 -4.62 39.53
CA LYS A 12 9.81 -3.74 38.52
C LYS A 12 11.18 -3.25 38.97
N LEU A 13 12.22 -3.53 38.19
CA LEU A 13 13.53 -2.96 38.32
C LEU A 13 13.69 -1.71 37.44
N TYR A 14 13.17 -1.76 36.22
CA TYR A 14 13.27 -0.67 35.26
C TYR A 14 12.06 -0.68 34.30
N ALA A 15 11.66 0.49 33.86
CA ALA A 15 10.77 0.63 32.69
C ALA A 15 11.03 1.99 32.01
N ASN A 16 11.13 2.00 30.69
CA ASN A 16 11.26 3.24 29.94
C ASN A 16 9.90 3.89 29.66
N THR A 17 9.92 5.15 29.23
CA THR A 17 8.70 5.93 28.95
C THR A 17 7.82 5.28 27.91
N HIS A 18 8.38 4.70 26.87
CA HIS A 18 7.60 4.02 25.81
C HIS A 18 6.86 2.79 26.37
N PHE A 19 7.49 2.04 27.27
CA PHE A 19 6.82 0.90 27.89
C PHE A 19 5.57 1.35 28.68
N ILE A 20 5.69 2.43 29.47
CA ILE A 20 4.58 3.00 30.22
C ILE A 20 3.46 3.48 29.29
N GLN A 21 3.81 4.14 28.18
CA GLN A 21 2.82 4.59 27.19
C GLN A 21 2.08 3.40 26.56
N TYR A 22 2.80 2.34 26.17
CA TYR A 22 2.18 1.13 25.61
C TYR A 22 1.37 0.37 26.65
N LEU A 23 1.84 0.30 27.88
CA LEU A 23 1.12 -0.29 29.01
C LEU A 23 -0.25 0.40 29.20
N ASN A 24 -0.28 1.74 29.19
CA ASN A 24 -1.51 2.50 29.34
C ASN A 24 -2.54 2.21 28.21
N ILE A 25 -2.06 1.97 26.99
CA ILE A 25 -2.92 1.57 25.87
C ILE A 25 -3.43 0.12 26.05
N ILE A 26 -2.55 -0.78 26.50
CA ILE A 26 -2.89 -2.20 26.69
C ILE A 26 -3.88 -2.38 27.85
N LEU A 27 -3.72 -1.62 28.92
CA LEU A 27 -4.57 -1.69 30.12
C LEU A 27 -5.84 -0.82 30.00
N ASP A 28 -5.89 0.08 29.01
CA ASP A 28 -6.93 1.11 28.85
C ASP A 28 -7.11 1.96 30.13
N GLU A 29 -6.01 2.17 30.87
CA GLU A 29 -5.99 3.00 32.06
C GLU A 29 -4.60 3.68 32.26
N PRO A 30 -4.55 4.92 32.77
CA PRO A 30 -3.28 5.56 33.10
C PRO A 30 -2.70 4.91 34.36
N THR A 31 -1.58 4.19 34.20
CA THR A 31 -0.89 3.51 35.31
C THR A 31 0.60 3.51 35.13
N PHE A 32 1.33 3.51 36.26
CA PHE A 32 2.78 3.26 36.31
C PHE A 32 3.11 1.89 36.91
N LYS A 33 2.08 1.09 37.26
CA LYS A 33 2.24 -0.24 37.84
C LYS A 33 2.42 -1.25 36.72
N VAL A 34 3.66 -1.45 36.28
CA VAL A 34 3.99 -2.33 35.14
C VAL A 34 3.69 -3.81 35.44
N GLU A 35 3.63 -4.20 36.70
CA GLU A 35 3.28 -5.55 37.16
C GLU A 35 1.87 -5.96 36.72
N LYS A 36 0.94 -5.01 36.57
CA LYS A 36 -0.42 -5.26 36.09
C LYS A 36 -0.46 -5.85 34.68
N LEU A 37 0.58 -5.67 33.87
CA LEU A 37 0.68 -6.30 32.55
C LEU A 37 0.60 -7.81 32.67
N LEU A 38 1.27 -8.40 33.65
CA LEU A 38 1.33 -9.85 33.85
C LEU A 38 -0.01 -10.46 34.33
N GLU A 39 -0.93 -9.62 34.80
CA GLU A 39 -2.26 -10.03 35.23
C GLU A 39 -3.29 -10.10 34.08
N GLN A 40 -2.92 -9.53 32.91
CA GLN A 40 -3.82 -9.47 31.76
C GLN A 40 -3.99 -10.84 31.09
N PRO A 41 -5.20 -11.21 30.65
CA PRO A 41 -5.46 -12.47 29.96
C PRO A 41 -4.59 -12.69 28.73
N ASP A 42 -4.28 -11.62 27.99
CA ASP A 42 -3.46 -11.68 26.78
C ASP A 42 -1.98 -12.05 27.06
N PHE A 43 -1.56 -11.98 28.33
CA PHE A 43 -0.22 -12.36 28.81
C PHE A 43 -0.19 -13.69 29.54
N LYS A 44 -1.27 -14.45 29.53
CA LYS A 44 -1.36 -15.76 30.19
C LYS A 44 -0.28 -16.74 29.69
N GLU A 45 -0.14 -16.87 28.39
CA GLU A 45 0.88 -17.74 27.77
C GLU A 45 2.32 -17.30 28.11
N LEU A 46 2.55 -15.98 28.17
CA LEU A 46 3.82 -15.42 28.60
C LEU A 46 4.14 -15.81 30.05
N ASN A 47 3.13 -15.75 30.94
CA ASN A 47 3.27 -16.15 32.32
C ASN A 47 3.53 -17.66 32.46
N GLU A 48 2.84 -18.48 31.69
CA GLU A 48 3.07 -19.94 31.66
C GLU A 48 4.49 -20.26 31.17
N PHE A 49 4.96 -19.55 30.13
CA PHE A 49 6.34 -19.67 29.65
C PHE A 49 7.35 -19.26 30.71
N LEU A 50 7.11 -18.16 31.40
CA LEU A 50 7.98 -17.68 32.50
C LEU A 50 8.07 -18.72 33.61
N GLN A 51 6.95 -19.28 34.07
CA GLN A 51 6.91 -20.32 35.11
C GLN A 51 7.65 -21.58 34.70
N LYS A 52 7.50 -22.01 33.45
CA LYS A 52 8.11 -23.25 32.95
C LYS A 52 9.62 -23.14 32.79
N ASN A 53 10.14 -21.94 32.55
CA ASN A 53 11.56 -21.70 32.26
C ASN A 53 12.31 -21.03 33.42
N THR A 54 11.67 -20.92 34.59
CA THR A 54 12.29 -20.44 35.83
C THR A 54 12.27 -21.56 36.87
N PRO A 55 13.43 -21.90 37.55
CA PRO A 55 14.75 -21.28 37.40
C PRO A 55 15.47 -21.68 36.09
N VAL A 56 16.23 -20.73 35.56
CA VAL A 56 17.09 -20.96 34.38
C VAL A 56 18.25 -21.85 34.79
N ASN A 57 18.55 -22.89 34.01
CA ASN A 57 19.71 -23.73 34.25
C ASN A 57 21.01 -22.89 33.99
N PRO A 58 21.90 -22.71 34.98
CA PRO A 58 23.11 -21.88 34.85
C PRO A 58 24.06 -22.34 33.72
N ASN A 59 23.97 -23.59 33.32
CA ASN A 59 24.79 -24.17 32.25
C ASN A 59 24.18 -24.04 30.85
N THR A 60 23.03 -23.38 30.74
CA THR A 60 22.36 -23.20 29.45
C THR A 60 23.00 -22.04 28.67
N THR A 61 23.49 -22.31 27.47
CA THR A 61 24.02 -21.28 26.57
C THR A 61 22.95 -20.48 25.87
N ASN A 62 21.71 -20.99 25.83
CA ASN A 62 20.58 -20.34 25.20
C ASN A 62 19.66 -19.65 26.20
N ILE A 63 19.51 -18.35 26.06
CA ILE A 63 18.56 -17.53 26.83
C ILE A 63 17.14 -17.95 26.39
N PRO A 64 16.22 -18.33 27.34
CA PRO A 64 14.82 -18.57 26.98
C PRO A 64 14.15 -17.33 26.44
N VAL A 65 13.55 -17.44 25.26
CA VAL A 65 12.89 -16.33 24.56
C VAL A 65 11.45 -16.74 24.25
N TYR A 66 10.50 -15.87 24.61
CA TYR A 66 9.11 -15.97 24.20
C TYR A 66 8.78 -14.79 23.27
N GLN A 67 7.99 -15.02 22.26
CA GLN A 67 7.51 -13.98 21.35
C GLN A 67 6.05 -14.22 21.00
N ASN A 68 5.25 -13.16 21.04
CA ASN A 68 3.85 -13.19 20.64
C ASN A 68 3.42 -11.82 20.10
N LYS A 69 2.24 -11.76 19.47
CA LYS A 69 1.61 -10.51 19.03
C LYS A 69 0.28 -10.38 19.74
N ILE A 70 -0.04 -9.18 20.20
CA ILE A 70 -1.31 -8.84 20.82
C ILE A 70 -1.93 -7.63 20.13
N SER A 71 -3.27 -7.54 20.19
CA SER A 71 -4.02 -6.40 19.65
C SER A 71 -4.86 -5.79 20.76
N LYS A 72 -4.61 -4.54 21.10
CA LYS A 72 -5.32 -3.79 22.15
C LYS A 72 -5.42 -2.31 21.79
N GLY A 73 -6.55 -1.70 22.14
CA GLY A 73 -6.77 -0.27 21.93
C GLY A 73 -6.63 0.15 20.45
N GLY A 74 -7.01 -0.72 19.50
CA GLY A 74 -6.85 -0.47 18.07
C GLY A 74 -5.40 -0.51 17.57
N LYS A 75 -4.45 -0.94 18.41
CA LYS A 75 -3.03 -1.07 18.05
C LYS A 75 -2.56 -2.51 18.16
N HIS A 76 -1.49 -2.82 17.40
CA HIS A 76 -0.82 -4.12 17.40
C HIS A 76 0.54 -3.98 18.06
N PHE A 77 0.83 -4.89 18.99
CA PHE A 77 2.10 -4.92 19.72
C PHE A 77 2.79 -6.27 19.53
N ALA A 78 4.07 -6.25 19.19
CA ALA A 78 4.94 -7.40 19.33
C ALA A 78 5.48 -7.42 20.78
N VAL A 79 5.28 -8.55 21.43
CA VAL A 79 5.72 -8.81 22.81
C VAL A 79 6.88 -9.78 22.76
N LYS A 80 7.98 -9.46 23.41
CA LYS A 80 9.13 -10.35 23.56
C LYS A 80 9.49 -10.44 25.03
N LEU A 81 9.74 -11.65 25.53
CA LEU A 81 10.26 -11.93 26.88
C LEU A 81 11.61 -12.60 26.77
N LEU A 82 12.57 -12.12 27.55
CA LEU A 82 13.89 -12.73 27.77
C LEU A 82 14.05 -13.04 29.25
N ILE A 83 14.51 -14.26 29.60
CA ILE A 83 14.77 -14.65 30.99
C ILE A 83 16.28 -14.80 31.18
N PHE A 84 16.86 -14.01 32.08
CA PHE A 84 18.27 -14.01 32.35
C PHE A 84 18.68 -15.13 33.34
N THR A 85 19.97 -15.38 33.45
CA THR A 85 20.54 -16.44 34.30
C THR A 85 20.30 -16.26 35.80
N ASP A 86 20.07 -15.02 36.24
CA ASP A 86 19.72 -14.66 37.63
C ASP A 86 18.18 -14.74 37.86
N ASN A 87 17.42 -15.29 36.89
CA ASN A 87 15.96 -15.34 36.84
C ASN A 87 15.25 -13.99 36.80
N SER A 88 15.97 -12.88 36.64
CA SER A 88 15.35 -11.64 36.21
C SER A 88 14.88 -11.78 34.75
N PHE A 89 13.94 -10.95 34.32
CA PHE A 89 13.45 -11.02 32.96
C PHE A 89 13.13 -9.64 32.39
N GLU A 90 13.25 -9.56 31.08
CA GLU A 90 12.93 -8.38 30.30
C GLU A 90 11.68 -8.63 29.45
N ILE A 91 10.76 -7.68 29.46
CA ILE A 91 9.64 -7.62 28.53
C ILE A 91 9.85 -6.44 27.62
N THR A 92 9.83 -6.71 26.32
CA THR A 92 9.89 -5.70 25.27
C THR A 92 8.54 -5.61 24.57
N LEU A 93 8.03 -4.39 24.41
CA LEU A 93 6.81 -4.08 23.65
C LEU A 93 7.18 -3.20 22.46
N ASN A 94 6.85 -3.63 21.26
CA ASN A 94 7.00 -2.84 20.05
C ASN A 94 5.64 -2.60 19.40
N ASN A 95 5.32 -1.34 19.15
CA ASN A 95 4.14 -1.02 18.33
C ASN A 95 4.44 -1.38 16.87
N ILE A 96 3.69 -2.35 16.35
CA ILE A 96 3.81 -2.85 14.98
C ILE A 96 2.57 -2.53 14.14
N SER A 97 1.74 -1.59 14.57
CA SER A 97 0.47 -1.25 13.91
C SER A 97 0.67 -0.84 12.45
N ASP A 98 1.65 0.01 12.18
CA ASP A 98 1.96 0.45 10.81
C ASP A 98 2.47 -0.71 9.95
N ASN A 99 3.31 -1.58 10.50
CA ASN A 99 3.79 -2.77 9.80
C ASN A 99 2.65 -3.76 9.50
N GLU A 100 1.75 -4.00 10.46
CA GLU A 100 0.59 -4.89 10.23
C GLU A 100 -0.40 -4.27 9.24
N LYS A 101 -0.65 -2.95 9.32
CA LYS A 101 -1.46 -2.24 8.33
C LYS A 101 -0.86 -2.37 6.92
N ASN A 102 0.43 -2.12 6.77
CA ASN A 102 1.11 -2.26 5.49
C ASN A 102 1.08 -3.71 4.98
N ARG A 103 1.24 -4.71 5.87
CA ARG A 103 1.14 -6.13 5.53
C ARG A 103 -0.26 -6.49 5.02
N LEU A 104 -1.31 -6.00 5.68
CA LEU A 104 -2.70 -6.24 5.26
C LEU A 104 -2.99 -5.56 3.93
N LEU A 105 -2.56 -4.32 3.73
CA LEU A 105 -2.70 -3.60 2.47
C LEU A 105 -1.99 -4.34 1.32
N LYS A 106 -0.77 -4.84 1.54
CA LYS A 106 -0.05 -5.65 0.54
C LYS A 106 -0.78 -6.95 0.22
N GLN A 107 -1.35 -7.61 1.21
CA GLN A 107 -2.13 -8.83 1.01
C GLN A 107 -3.42 -8.56 0.22
N GLU A 108 -4.14 -7.50 0.55
CA GLU A 108 -5.33 -7.07 -0.17
C GLU A 108 -4.99 -6.70 -1.62
N MET A 109 -3.95 -5.92 -1.83
CA MET A 109 -3.44 -5.57 -3.15
C MET A 109 -3.10 -6.82 -3.97
N THR A 110 -2.40 -7.81 -3.39
CA THR A 110 -2.07 -9.07 -4.08
C THR A 110 -3.33 -9.83 -4.48
N ASN A 111 -4.34 -9.89 -3.62
CA ASN A 111 -5.61 -10.53 -3.90
C ASN A 111 -6.36 -9.81 -5.05
N ASN A 112 -6.37 -8.49 -5.01
CA ASN A 112 -7.01 -7.66 -6.04
C ASN A 112 -6.32 -7.85 -7.41
N ILE A 113 -4.99 -7.83 -7.44
CA ILE A 113 -4.20 -8.13 -8.65
C ILE A 113 -4.55 -9.50 -9.21
N ALA A 114 -4.59 -10.54 -8.37
CA ALA A 114 -4.93 -11.89 -8.81
C ALA A 114 -6.36 -11.95 -9.41
N HIS A 115 -7.30 -11.21 -8.85
CA HIS A 115 -8.67 -11.08 -9.37
C HIS A 115 -8.71 -10.36 -10.73
N GLU A 116 -8.05 -9.20 -10.81
CA GLU A 116 -8.01 -8.39 -12.03
C GLU A 116 -7.29 -9.10 -13.20
N LEU A 117 -6.29 -9.93 -12.93
CA LEU A 117 -5.62 -10.75 -13.95
C LEU A 117 -6.48 -11.96 -14.37
N ARG A 118 -7.23 -12.57 -13.46
CA ARG A 118 -8.05 -13.75 -13.76
C ARG A 118 -9.15 -13.47 -14.77
N THR A 119 -9.80 -12.32 -14.68
CA THR A 119 -10.93 -11.93 -15.54
C THR A 119 -10.56 -11.88 -17.02
N PRO A 120 -9.55 -11.08 -17.45
CA PRO A 120 -9.16 -11.04 -18.86
C PRO A 120 -8.65 -12.40 -19.36
N VAL A 121 -7.88 -13.14 -18.55
CA VAL A 121 -7.39 -14.47 -18.91
C VAL A 121 -8.53 -15.45 -19.16
N SER A 122 -9.55 -15.44 -18.29
CA SER A 122 -10.73 -16.30 -18.47
C SER A 122 -11.54 -15.93 -19.72
N SER A 123 -11.66 -14.63 -20.02
CA SER A 123 -12.33 -14.13 -21.22
C SER A 123 -11.59 -14.54 -22.49
N ILE A 124 -10.25 -14.33 -22.52
CA ILE A 124 -9.39 -14.76 -23.64
C ILE A 124 -9.56 -16.25 -23.90
N ARG A 125 -9.46 -17.07 -22.82
CA ARG A 125 -9.64 -18.51 -22.93
C ARG A 125 -11.00 -18.88 -23.52
N GLY A 126 -12.10 -18.31 -23.02
CA GLY A 126 -13.43 -18.59 -23.52
C GLY A 126 -13.63 -18.22 -24.99
N TYR A 127 -13.07 -17.07 -25.44
CA TYR A 127 -13.13 -16.67 -26.85
C TYR A 127 -12.34 -17.64 -27.75
N ILE A 128 -11.14 -18.05 -27.32
CA ILE A 128 -10.31 -19.00 -28.07
C ILE A 128 -10.97 -20.39 -28.10
N GLU A 129 -11.49 -20.89 -26.97
CA GLU A 129 -12.22 -22.16 -26.90
C GLU A 129 -13.40 -22.15 -27.86
N THR A 130 -14.19 -21.05 -27.91
CA THR A 130 -15.32 -20.89 -28.86
C THR A 130 -14.85 -20.96 -30.32
N LEU A 131 -13.72 -20.33 -30.64
CA LEU A 131 -13.15 -20.37 -31.99
C LEU A 131 -12.66 -21.77 -32.38
N LEU A 132 -12.11 -22.54 -31.44
CA LEU A 132 -11.57 -23.88 -31.67
C LEU A 132 -12.69 -24.94 -31.78
N GLU A 133 -13.75 -24.81 -30.98
CA GLU A 133 -14.82 -25.80 -30.89
C GLU A 133 -15.91 -25.62 -31.97
N GLN A 134 -15.98 -24.46 -32.62
CA GLN A 134 -16.98 -24.15 -33.63
C GLN A 134 -16.35 -24.02 -35.05
N PRO A 135 -16.08 -25.13 -35.78
CA PRO A 135 -15.40 -25.09 -37.08
C PRO A 135 -16.19 -24.41 -38.20
N HIS A 136 -17.47 -24.12 -37.97
CA HIS A 136 -18.36 -23.45 -38.93
C HIS A 136 -18.79 -22.05 -38.51
N ILE A 137 -18.02 -21.40 -37.62
CA ILE A 137 -18.25 -20.02 -37.19
C ILE A 137 -18.17 -19.07 -38.40
N THR A 138 -19.12 -18.12 -38.51
CA THR A 138 -19.08 -17.13 -39.60
C THR A 138 -17.87 -16.21 -39.50
N PRO A 139 -17.33 -15.71 -40.63
CA PRO A 139 -16.19 -14.79 -40.60
C PRO A 139 -16.38 -13.58 -39.70
N ASP A 140 -17.59 -13.00 -39.65
CA ASP A 140 -17.91 -11.85 -38.81
C ASP A 140 -17.78 -12.19 -37.30
N LYS A 141 -18.29 -13.36 -36.89
CA LYS A 141 -18.16 -13.83 -35.49
C LYS A 141 -16.71 -14.20 -35.16
N GLN A 142 -15.98 -14.78 -36.10
CA GLN A 142 -14.56 -15.06 -35.93
C GLN A 142 -13.79 -13.76 -35.70
N HIS A 143 -14.03 -12.74 -36.52
CA HIS A 143 -13.42 -11.42 -36.37
C HIS A 143 -13.77 -10.79 -35.01
N PHE A 144 -15.05 -10.82 -34.62
CA PHE A 144 -15.50 -10.33 -33.31
C PHE A 144 -14.76 -10.98 -32.16
N PHE A 145 -14.61 -12.32 -32.13
CA PHE A 145 -13.89 -12.99 -31.02
C PHE A 145 -12.39 -12.68 -31.04
N LEU A 146 -11.77 -12.52 -32.20
CA LEU A 146 -10.37 -12.11 -32.31
C LEU A 146 -10.16 -10.69 -31.81
N GLU A 147 -11.04 -9.74 -32.18
CA GLU A 147 -10.99 -8.36 -31.65
C GLU A 147 -11.15 -8.31 -30.13
N ARG A 148 -12.12 -9.08 -29.58
CA ARG A 148 -12.33 -9.17 -28.13
C ARG A 148 -11.12 -9.78 -27.43
N THR A 149 -10.51 -10.81 -28.01
CA THR A 149 -9.28 -11.41 -27.47
C THR A 149 -8.15 -10.39 -27.45
N HIS A 150 -7.95 -9.66 -28.56
CA HIS A 150 -6.93 -8.63 -28.66
C HIS A 150 -7.14 -7.53 -27.62
N SER A 151 -8.37 -7.03 -27.46
CA SER A 151 -8.71 -6.03 -26.44
C SER A 151 -8.38 -6.49 -25.01
N GLN A 152 -8.65 -7.76 -24.68
CA GLN A 152 -8.30 -8.31 -23.35
C GLN A 152 -6.79 -8.47 -23.18
N ILE A 153 -6.03 -8.78 -24.23
CA ILE A 153 -4.56 -8.85 -24.18
C ILE A 153 -3.95 -7.47 -23.92
N VAL A 154 -4.45 -6.41 -24.59
CA VAL A 154 -4.01 -5.04 -24.36
C VAL A 154 -4.26 -4.65 -22.91
N ARG A 155 -5.49 -4.88 -22.40
CA ARG A 155 -5.82 -4.61 -20.99
C ARG A 155 -4.91 -5.36 -20.03
N LEU A 156 -4.60 -6.63 -20.30
CA LEU A 156 -3.68 -7.43 -19.47
C LEU A 156 -2.27 -6.86 -19.47
N SER A 157 -1.80 -6.38 -20.62
CA SER A 157 -0.48 -5.74 -20.74
C SER A 157 -0.38 -4.44 -19.94
N ASP A 158 -1.46 -3.65 -19.94
CA ASP A 158 -1.53 -2.42 -19.14
C ASP A 158 -1.53 -2.72 -17.63
N LEU A 159 -2.32 -3.71 -17.18
CA LEU A 159 -2.32 -4.16 -15.79
C LEU A 159 -0.91 -4.63 -15.34
N ILE A 160 -0.21 -5.39 -16.17
CA ILE A 160 1.17 -5.84 -15.86
C ILE A 160 2.11 -4.64 -15.74
N ARG A 161 1.97 -3.63 -16.60
CA ARG A 161 2.77 -2.40 -16.54
C ARG A 161 2.52 -1.64 -15.24
N ASP A 162 1.25 -1.50 -14.83
CA ASP A 162 0.87 -0.82 -13.59
C ASP A 162 1.42 -1.55 -12.36
N ILE A 163 1.30 -2.88 -12.31
CA ILE A 163 1.88 -3.71 -11.24
C ILE A 163 3.39 -3.52 -11.17
N ALA A 164 4.08 -3.55 -12.30
CA ALA A 164 5.54 -3.34 -12.34
C ALA A 164 5.93 -1.95 -11.84
N LEU A 165 5.13 -0.92 -12.13
CA LEU A 165 5.35 0.44 -11.64
C LEU A 165 5.17 0.51 -10.12
N ILE A 166 4.08 -0.07 -9.57
CA ILE A 166 3.82 -0.11 -8.13
C ILE A 166 4.95 -0.84 -7.40
N THR A 167 5.34 -2.03 -7.87
CA THR A 167 6.41 -2.83 -7.26
C THR A 167 7.73 -2.07 -7.23
N LYS A 168 8.10 -1.40 -8.33
CA LYS A 168 9.30 -0.55 -8.37
C LYS A 168 9.22 0.60 -7.39
N THR A 169 8.05 1.22 -7.22
CA THR A 169 7.87 2.37 -6.32
C THR A 169 7.99 1.95 -4.85
N GLU A 170 7.51 0.76 -4.49
CA GLU A 170 7.58 0.24 -3.12
C GLU A 170 8.98 -0.24 -2.72
N GLU A 171 9.68 -0.97 -3.62
CA GLU A 171 10.99 -1.57 -3.30
C GLU A 171 12.16 -0.61 -3.46
N ALA A 172 11.97 0.46 -4.21
CA ALA A 172 13.06 1.28 -4.73
C ALA A 172 12.82 2.78 -4.63
N SER A 173 12.18 3.27 -3.56
CA SER A 173 12.08 4.73 -3.36
C SER A 173 13.45 5.44 -3.37
N GLU A 174 14.54 4.71 -3.08
CA GLU A 174 15.92 5.19 -3.14
C GLU A 174 16.62 4.92 -4.50
N LEU A 175 16.04 4.08 -5.38
CA LEU A 175 16.66 3.63 -6.64
C LEU A 175 16.07 4.33 -7.89
N PHE A 176 15.08 5.19 -7.73
CA PHE A 176 14.64 6.01 -8.87
C PHE A 176 15.69 7.07 -9.16
N ASP A 177 16.28 6.99 -10.34
CA ASP A 177 17.11 8.07 -10.86
C ASP A 177 16.29 9.36 -10.90
N LYS A 178 16.66 10.30 -10.03
CA LYS A 178 16.08 11.64 -10.06
C LYS A 178 16.73 12.45 -11.15
N GLU A 179 15.93 13.01 -12.03
CA GLU A 179 16.35 13.89 -13.11
C GLU A 179 15.55 15.20 -13.10
N ARG A 180 16.00 16.15 -13.85
CA ARG A 180 15.26 17.41 -14.05
C ARG A 180 14.13 17.16 -15.04
N VAL A 181 12.90 17.10 -14.54
CA VAL A 181 11.69 16.84 -15.34
C VAL A 181 10.97 18.15 -15.62
N ASN A 182 10.81 18.50 -16.90
CA ASN A 182 9.94 19.61 -17.31
C ASN A 182 8.49 19.11 -17.31
N VAL A 183 7.71 19.59 -16.33
CA VAL A 183 6.34 19.11 -16.08
C VAL A 183 5.39 19.45 -17.22
N HIS A 184 5.51 20.66 -17.80
CA HIS A 184 4.71 21.09 -18.94
C HIS A 184 4.92 20.18 -20.17
N ASN A 185 6.17 19.89 -20.50
CA ASN A 185 6.49 19.04 -21.64
C ASN A 185 6.03 17.59 -21.42
N THR A 186 6.18 17.07 -20.18
CA THR A 186 5.73 15.71 -19.85
C THR A 186 4.19 15.58 -19.96
N LEU A 187 3.44 16.59 -19.51
CA LEU A 187 1.99 16.64 -19.70
C LEU A 187 1.63 16.72 -21.19
N GLN A 188 2.37 17.51 -21.97
CA GLN A 188 2.12 17.60 -23.42
C GLN A 188 2.35 16.26 -24.13
N GLU A 189 3.41 15.52 -23.77
CA GLU A 189 3.66 14.16 -24.28
C GLU A 189 2.47 13.24 -24.00
N VAL A 190 1.88 13.31 -22.79
CA VAL A 190 0.68 12.51 -22.44
C VAL A 190 -0.53 12.89 -23.30
N ILE A 191 -0.76 14.19 -23.52
CA ILE A 191 -1.87 14.69 -24.35
C ILE A 191 -1.70 14.21 -25.79
N ASP A 192 -0.49 14.24 -26.31
CA ASP A 192 -0.16 13.81 -27.66
C ASP A 192 -0.35 12.28 -27.81
N ASP A 193 0.05 11.48 -26.83
CA ASP A 193 -0.12 10.03 -26.82
C ASP A 193 -1.59 9.60 -26.69
N LEU A 194 -2.43 10.40 -26.02
CA LEU A 194 -3.86 10.16 -25.85
C LEU A 194 -4.73 10.94 -26.85
N HIS A 195 -4.13 11.48 -27.92
CA HIS A 195 -4.81 12.33 -28.91
C HIS A 195 -6.09 11.67 -29.51
N ASP A 196 -5.98 10.41 -29.94
CA ASP A 196 -7.12 9.72 -30.60
C ASP A 196 -8.31 9.52 -29.67
N PRO A 197 -8.14 8.98 -28.43
CA PRO A 197 -9.26 8.87 -27.48
C PRO A 197 -9.78 10.25 -27.03
N ILE A 198 -8.94 11.26 -26.88
CA ILE A 198 -9.36 12.64 -26.54
C ILE A 198 -10.30 13.18 -27.60
N ILE A 199 -9.95 13.03 -28.88
CA ILE A 199 -10.80 13.49 -30.00
C ILE A 199 -12.09 12.66 -30.10
N ALA A 200 -11.99 11.33 -29.95
CA ALA A 200 -13.15 10.44 -30.05
C ALA A 200 -14.24 10.78 -29.04
N HIS A 201 -13.88 11.26 -27.85
CA HIS A 201 -14.80 11.68 -26.79
C HIS A 201 -15.10 13.20 -26.79
N GLY A 202 -14.57 13.97 -27.77
CA GLY A 202 -14.78 15.42 -27.86
C GLY A 202 -14.20 16.20 -26.68
N ILE A 203 -13.14 15.72 -26.07
CA ILE A 203 -12.53 16.32 -24.87
C ILE A 203 -11.58 17.44 -25.27
N ASN A 204 -11.63 18.55 -24.53
CA ASN A 204 -10.69 19.66 -24.69
C ASN A 204 -9.72 19.69 -23.50
N VAL A 205 -8.45 19.34 -23.72
CA VAL A 205 -7.41 19.34 -22.68
C VAL A 205 -6.60 20.65 -22.75
N ARG A 206 -6.48 21.36 -21.63
CA ARG A 206 -5.69 22.59 -21.50
C ARG A 206 -4.51 22.35 -20.59
N ASN A 207 -3.30 22.49 -21.16
CA ASN A 207 -2.07 22.51 -20.41
C ASN A 207 -1.72 23.96 -20.04
N GLU A 208 -2.09 24.36 -18.84
CA GLU A 208 -1.86 25.71 -18.31
C GLU A 208 -0.65 25.75 -17.33
N ILE A 209 0.19 24.72 -17.34
CA ILE A 209 1.44 24.67 -16.56
C ILE A 209 2.45 25.63 -17.21
N ASN A 210 3.16 26.40 -16.39
CA ASN A 210 4.23 27.24 -16.89
C ASN A 210 5.30 26.40 -17.61
N PRO A 211 5.65 26.69 -18.89
CA PRO A 211 6.64 25.93 -19.66
C PRO A 211 8.03 25.83 -19.01
N GLN A 212 8.34 26.69 -18.06
CA GLN A 212 9.62 26.68 -17.33
C GLN A 212 9.58 25.87 -16.03
N THR A 213 8.44 25.29 -15.66
CA THR A 213 8.30 24.48 -14.43
C THR A 213 9.10 23.19 -14.55
N VAL A 214 10.15 23.11 -13.74
CA VAL A 214 11.05 21.94 -13.69
C VAL A 214 11.13 21.45 -12.25
N ILE A 215 10.92 20.17 -12.05
CA ILE A 215 11.05 19.49 -10.75
C ILE A 215 12.18 18.46 -10.78
N GLU A 216 12.74 18.12 -9.62
CA GLU A 216 13.60 16.96 -9.47
C GLU A 216 12.73 15.71 -9.19
N GLY A 217 12.76 14.76 -10.11
CA GLY A 217 11.92 13.58 -10.00
C GLY A 217 12.20 12.55 -11.08
N ASN A 218 11.35 11.55 -11.18
CA ASN A 218 11.41 10.54 -12.24
C ASN A 218 10.36 10.84 -13.30
N LYS A 219 10.81 11.05 -14.56
CA LYS A 219 9.94 11.39 -15.69
C LYS A 219 8.83 10.35 -15.91
N THR A 220 9.16 9.07 -15.79
CA THR A 220 8.18 7.98 -15.98
C THR A 220 7.04 8.05 -14.96
N LEU A 221 7.35 8.38 -13.70
CA LEU A 221 6.31 8.54 -12.66
C LEU A 221 5.45 9.77 -12.90
N VAL A 222 6.04 10.91 -13.28
CA VAL A 222 5.28 12.14 -13.59
C VAL A 222 4.37 11.91 -14.80
N TYR A 223 4.87 11.24 -15.84
CA TYR A 223 4.09 10.83 -17.00
C TYR A 223 2.92 9.92 -16.59
N ALA A 224 3.17 8.89 -15.76
CA ALA A 224 2.15 7.97 -15.31
C ALA A 224 1.04 8.67 -14.50
N ILE A 225 1.38 9.67 -13.67
CA ILE A 225 0.39 10.46 -12.92
C ILE A 225 -0.57 11.16 -13.88
N PHE A 226 -0.06 11.92 -14.84
CA PHE A 226 -0.91 12.66 -15.78
C PHE A 226 -1.71 11.74 -16.70
N ARG A 227 -1.10 10.66 -17.16
CA ARG A 227 -1.76 9.66 -17.99
C ARG A 227 -2.96 9.05 -17.27
N ASN A 228 -2.77 8.58 -16.03
CA ASN A 228 -3.86 8.01 -15.24
C ASN A 228 -4.98 9.01 -14.98
N LEU A 229 -4.68 10.27 -14.70
CA LEU A 229 -5.68 11.30 -14.48
C LEU A 229 -6.50 11.56 -15.75
N ILE A 230 -5.85 11.72 -16.90
CA ILE A 230 -6.52 11.97 -18.19
C ILE A 230 -7.34 10.74 -18.63
N GLU A 231 -6.78 9.52 -18.53
CA GLU A 231 -7.50 8.28 -18.84
C GLU A 231 -8.72 8.10 -17.94
N ASN A 232 -8.65 8.45 -16.66
CA ASN A 232 -9.81 8.43 -15.77
C ASN A 232 -10.89 9.40 -16.23
N SER A 233 -10.55 10.61 -16.64
CA SER A 233 -11.55 11.55 -17.15
C SER A 233 -12.14 11.08 -18.48
N ILE A 234 -11.33 10.50 -19.40
CA ILE A 234 -11.83 9.91 -20.66
C ILE A 234 -12.84 8.80 -20.37
N ASN A 235 -12.55 7.93 -19.40
CA ASN A 235 -13.37 6.75 -19.14
C ASN A 235 -14.62 7.03 -18.30
N TYR A 236 -14.58 8.04 -17.41
CA TYR A 236 -15.61 8.20 -16.37
C TYR A 236 -16.27 9.57 -16.33
N ALA A 237 -15.67 10.62 -16.88
CA ALA A 237 -16.21 11.97 -16.74
C ALA A 237 -17.31 12.30 -17.79
N GLY A 238 -17.39 11.53 -18.87
CA GLY A 238 -18.34 11.73 -19.96
C GLY A 238 -17.73 12.38 -21.21
N ASP A 239 -18.56 12.59 -22.22
CA ASP A 239 -18.14 13.17 -23.50
C ASP A 239 -18.26 14.70 -23.51
N ASN A 240 -17.53 15.36 -24.43
CA ASN A 240 -17.55 16.80 -24.66
C ASN A 240 -17.20 17.66 -23.42
N ILE A 241 -16.30 17.17 -22.58
CA ILE A 241 -15.83 17.84 -21.38
C ILE A 241 -14.55 18.62 -21.64
N SER A 242 -14.19 19.48 -20.68
CA SER A 242 -12.90 20.13 -20.62
C SER A 242 -12.09 19.61 -19.44
N ILE A 243 -10.79 19.36 -19.68
CA ILE A 243 -9.80 19.03 -18.66
C ILE A 243 -8.82 20.19 -18.56
N GLY A 244 -8.50 20.63 -17.36
CA GLY A 244 -7.48 21.66 -17.13
C GLY A 244 -6.44 21.21 -16.13
N VAL A 245 -5.17 21.50 -16.42
CA VAL A 245 -4.04 21.26 -15.53
C VAL A 245 -3.23 22.54 -15.42
N ASN A 246 -3.09 23.06 -14.21
CA ASN A 246 -2.32 24.27 -13.94
C ASN A 246 -1.44 24.13 -12.69
N ASN A 247 -0.41 24.96 -12.59
CA ASN A 247 0.28 25.20 -11.33
C ASN A 247 -0.25 26.51 -10.73
N TYR A 248 -0.93 26.41 -9.59
CA TYR A 248 -1.62 27.56 -8.98
C TYR A 248 -0.82 28.21 -7.85
N MET A 249 0.19 27.54 -7.32
CA MET A 249 1.04 28.05 -6.25
C MET A 249 2.43 27.40 -6.32
N GLU A 250 3.43 28.14 -5.88
CA GLU A 250 4.81 27.72 -5.72
C GLU A 250 5.32 28.32 -4.41
N ASP A 251 6.04 27.53 -3.62
CA ASP A 251 6.81 28.00 -2.48
C ASP A 251 8.28 27.54 -2.60
N ASN A 252 9.09 27.71 -1.54
CA ASN A 252 10.51 27.37 -1.58
C ASN A 252 10.81 25.87 -1.68
N GLU A 253 9.82 25.00 -1.43
CA GLU A 253 10.00 23.55 -1.36
C GLU A 253 9.10 22.79 -2.32
N PHE A 254 7.93 23.35 -2.69
CA PHE A 254 6.89 22.65 -3.43
C PHE A 254 6.30 23.47 -4.56
N TYR A 255 5.95 22.77 -5.64
CA TYR A 255 5.01 23.23 -6.66
C TYR A 255 3.64 22.58 -6.40
N TYR A 256 2.57 23.38 -6.49
CA TYR A 256 1.20 22.91 -6.26
C TYR A 256 0.46 22.91 -7.59
N PHE A 257 -0.03 21.74 -8.00
CA PHE A 257 -0.76 21.54 -9.23
C PHE A 257 -2.24 21.28 -8.95
N SER A 258 -3.09 21.78 -9.83
CA SER A 258 -4.51 21.47 -9.87
C SER A 258 -4.82 20.72 -11.15
N TYR A 259 -5.56 19.64 -11.04
CA TYR A 259 -6.19 18.90 -12.13
C TYR A 259 -7.70 18.96 -11.92
N TYR A 260 -8.45 19.29 -12.95
CA TYR A 260 -9.92 19.29 -12.90
C TYR A 260 -10.51 18.90 -14.25
N ASP A 261 -11.69 18.30 -14.22
CA ASP A 261 -12.54 18.11 -15.37
C ASP A 261 -13.93 18.72 -15.16
N THR A 262 -14.69 18.91 -16.22
CA THR A 262 -16.06 19.43 -16.18
C THR A 262 -17.12 18.33 -16.33
N GLY A 263 -16.74 17.10 -16.01
CA GLY A 263 -17.59 15.93 -16.11
C GLY A 263 -18.62 15.80 -14.99
N GLN A 264 -19.23 14.63 -14.92
CA GLN A 264 -20.31 14.34 -13.96
C GLN A 264 -19.86 14.24 -12.48
N GLY A 265 -18.54 14.26 -12.22
CA GLY A 265 -17.98 14.11 -10.87
C GLY A 265 -18.04 12.68 -10.34
N ILE A 266 -17.65 12.53 -9.06
CA ILE A 266 -17.63 11.26 -8.35
C ILE A 266 -18.72 11.30 -7.27
N GLU A 267 -19.57 10.27 -7.20
CA GLU A 267 -20.58 10.15 -6.16
C GLU A 267 -19.91 10.06 -4.76
N GLU A 268 -20.52 10.69 -3.75
CA GLU A 268 -19.98 10.73 -2.38
C GLU A 268 -19.65 9.34 -1.80
N ASN A 269 -20.39 8.31 -2.19
CA ASN A 269 -20.16 6.92 -1.77
C ASN A 269 -18.85 6.31 -2.28
N HIS A 270 -18.22 6.93 -3.26
CA HIS A 270 -16.97 6.50 -3.89
C HIS A 270 -15.77 7.37 -3.52
N LEU A 271 -15.94 8.35 -2.62
CA LEU A 271 -14.88 9.26 -2.15
C LEU A 271 -14.13 8.75 -0.89
N ASN A 272 -14.43 7.54 -0.36
CA ASN A 272 -13.83 6.96 0.85
C ASN A 272 -12.84 5.84 0.53
#